data_4bb7c035b2d5c0fa8ea4dc4d4fda3c28
#
_entry.id   4bb7c035b2d5c0fa8ea4dc4d4fda3c28
#
_cell.length_a   1.000
_cell.length_b   1.000
_cell.length_c   1.000
_cell.angle_alpha   90.00
_cell.angle_beta   90.00
_cell.angle_gamma   90.00
#
_symmetry.space_group_name_H-M   'P 1'
#
loop_
_entity.id
_entity.type
_entity.pdbx_description
1 polymer ?
#
loop_
_entity_poly.entity_id
_entity_poly.type
_entity_poly.pdbx_seq_one_letter_code
_entity_poly.pdbx_strand_id
1 'polypeptide(L)'
;MKIKEFINFLENKMKTKPNLFLFRDNEPKATIEDVNNIEKILLGKLPKSFIEFQMKFGGGTFGFAEIFSVCENSNFYVLNNENILEKDFFPVSDDQCGGAYCFKKNNGKFEDRIYYLDLSNLEIIVEETEFDFIQIFMKLAFNR
;
A
#
# COMPACT_ATOMS: atom_id res chain seq x y z
N MET A 1 -11.93 -11.41 3.97
CA MET A 1 -10.70 -12.06 4.45
C MET A 1 -10.07 -11.21 5.54
N LYS A 2 -9.73 -11.83 6.65
CA LYS A 2 -9.05 -11.15 7.75
C LYS A 2 -7.55 -11.11 7.51
N ILE A 3 -6.85 -10.19 8.19
CA ILE A 3 -5.42 -9.98 7.95
C ILE A 3 -4.57 -11.25 8.17
N LYS A 4 -4.87 -12.05 9.17
CA LYS A 4 -4.13 -13.30 9.43
C LYS A 4 -4.29 -14.30 8.29
N GLU A 5 -5.49 -14.44 7.78
CA GLU A 5 -5.77 -15.31 6.62
C GLU A 5 -5.03 -14.81 5.38
N PHE A 6 -5.01 -13.49 5.19
CA PHE A 6 -4.33 -12.86 4.08
C PHE A 6 -2.81 -13.09 4.14
N ILE A 7 -2.20 -12.89 5.32
CA ILE A 7 -0.77 -13.13 5.51
C ILE A 7 -0.43 -14.60 5.21
N ASN A 8 -1.23 -15.54 5.72
CA ASN A 8 -1.03 -16.96 5.46
C ASN A 8 -1.18 -17.28 3.97
N PHE A 9 -2.15 -16.67 3.31
CA PHE A 9 -2.35 -16.82 1.87
C PHE A 9 -1.11 -16.36 1.10
N LEU A 10 -0.57 -15.18 1.43
CA LEU A 10 0.61 -14.64 0.75
C LEU A 10 1.85 -15.51 1.00
N GLU A 11 2.07 -15.94 2.23
CA GLU A 11 3.20 -16.81 2.55
C GLU A 11 3.14 -18.12 1.76
N ASN A 12 1.93 -18.68 1.63
CA ASN A 12 1.74 -19.88 0.83
C ASN A 12 1.97 -19.62 -0.66
N LYS A 13 1.49 -18.50 -1.19
CA LYS A 13 1.73 -18.11 -2.59
C LYS A 13 3.23 -17.94 -2.87
N MET A 14 3.97 -17.35 -1.96
CA MET A 14 5.41 -17.16 -2.11
C MET A 14 6.14 -18.48 -2.19
N LYS A 15 5.66 -19.52 -1.48
CA LYS A 15 6.24 -20.87 -1.52
C LYS A 15 5.86 -21.62 -2.78
N THR A 16 4.61 -21.51 -3.22
CA THR A 16 4.07 -22.31 -4.33
C THR A 16 4.28 -21.67 -5.70
N LYS A 17 4.36 -20.35 -5.76
CA LYS A 17 4.53 -19.58 -6.99
C LYS A 17 5.60 -18.50 -6.83
N PRO A 18 6.85 -18.88 -6.56
CA PRO A 18 7.90 -17.90 -6.28
C PRO A 18 8.17 -16.92 -7.42
N ASN A 19 7.83 -17.28 -8.66
CA ASN A 19 8.03 -16.40 -9.83
C ASN A 19 7.23 -15.11 -9.75
N LEU A 20 6.15 -15.08 -8.97
CA LEU A 20 5.35 -13.85 -8.78
C LEU A 20 6.01 -12.87 -7.81
N PHE A 21 7.11 -13.25 -7.17
CA PHE A 21 7.74 -12.47 -6.09
C PHE A 21 9.25 -12.31 -6.27
N LEU A 22 9.74 -12.37 -7.52
CA LEU A 22 11.17 -12.38 -7.82
C LEU A 22 11.92 -11.11 -7.41
N PHE A 23 11.24 -9.97 -7.34
CA PHE A 23 11.89 -8.70 -7.11
C PHE A 23 11.83 -8.25 -5.65
N ARG A 24 11.61 -9.17 -4.72
CA ARG A 24 11.40 -8.82 -3.31
C ARG A 24 12.56 -9.18 -2.38
N ASP A 25 13.63 -9.78 -2.87
CA ASP A 25 14.68 -10.38 -2.04
C ASP A 25 15.32 -9.41 -1.03
N ASN A 26 15.44 -8.13 -1.39
CA ASN A 26 16.07 -7.12 -0.56
C ASN A 26 15.09 -6.09 -0.01
N GLU A 27 13.79 -6.37 -0.07
CA GLU A 27 12.79 -5.42 0.41
C GLU A 27 12.75 -5.40 1.93
N PRO A 28 12.92 -4.22 2.57
CA PRO A 28 12.91 -4.15 4.02
C PRO A 28 11.51 -4.32 4.58
N LYS A 29 11.43 -5.05 5.69
CA LYS A 29 10.20 -5.15 6.48
C LYS A 29 10.13 -3.96 7.42
N ALA A 30 8.94 -3.42 7.62
CA ALA A 30 8.76 -2.28 8.50
C ALA A 30 8.91 -2.66 9.98
N THR A 31 9.52 -1.76 10.73
CA THR A 31 9.51 -1.81 12.18
C THR A 31 8.38 -0.92 12.70
N ILE A 32 8.06 -1.05 13.99
CA ILE A 32 7.07 -0.15 14.59
C ILE A 32 7.57 1.30 14.57
N GLU A 33 8.87 1.52 14.61
CA GLU A 33 9.46 2.85 14.49
C GLU A 33 9.21 3.45 13.11
N ASP A 34 9.36 2.65 12.03
CA ASP A 34 9.07 3.09 10.68
C ASP A 34 7.62 3.54 10.54
N VAL A 35 6.70 2.76 11.10
CA VAL A 35 5.27 3.07 11.09
C VAL A 35 5.01 4.38 11.85
N ASN A 36 5.57 4.49 13.05
CA ASN A 36 5.38 5.69 13.89
C ASN A 36 5.92 6.95 13.20
N ASN A 37 7.06 6.85 12.54
CA ASN A 37 7.65 7.98 11.82
C ASN A 37 6.76 8.46 10.69
N ILE A 38 6.23 7.55 9.89
CA ILE A 38 5.34 7.89 8.78
C ILE A 38 4.03 8.50 9.31
N GLU A 39 3.46 7.92 10.34
CA GLU A 39 2.23 8.44 10.94
C GLU A 39 2.42 9.85 11.50
N LYS A 40 3.60 10.10 12.07
CA LYS A 40 3.94 11.42 12.60
C LYS A 40 4.11 12.46 11.48
N ILE A 41 4.82 12.10 10.42
CA ILE A 41 5.04 12.99 9.28
C ILE A 41 3.72 13.35 8.60
N LEU A 42 2.85 12.35 8.40
CA LEU A 42 1.59 12.53 7.68
C LEU A 42 0.42 12.94 8.57
N LEU A 43 0.66 13.04 9.90
CA LEU A 43 -0.37 13.42 10.88
C LEU A 43 -1.61 12.53 10.80
N GLY A 44 -1.40 11.23 10.68
CA GLY A 44 -2.51 10.29 10.57
C GLY A 44 -2.12 8.86 10.91
N LYS A 45 -3.05 8.13 11.54
CA LYS A 45 -2.86 6.73 11.89
C LYS A 45 -3.24 5.84 10.71
N LEU A 46 -2.36 4.91 10.35
CA LEU A 46 -2.60 3.97 9.27
C LEU A 46 -3.54 2.84 9.71
N PRO A 47 -4.26 2.21 8.76
CA PRO A 47 -5.11 1.05 9.08
C PRO A 47 -4.28 -0.10 9.64
N LYS A 48 -4.83 -0.79 10.61
CA LYS A 48 -4.16 -1.91 11.29
C LYS A 48 -3.74 -3.01 10.31
N SER A 49 -4.59 -3.35 9.35
CA SER A 49 -4.29 -4.36 8.34
C SER A 49 -3.06 -4.00 7.51
N PHE A 50 -2.94 -2.74 7.13
CA PHE A 50 -1.80 -2.25 6.37
C PHE A 50 -0.52 -2.25 7.20
N ILE A 51 -0.62 -1.86 8.48
CA ILE A 51 0.52 -1.88 9.40
C ILE A 51 1.05 -3.31 9.54
N GLU A 52 0.17 -4.28 9.81
CA GLU A 52 0.57 -5.68 9.96
C GLU A 52 1.20 -6.22 8.66
N PHE A 53 0.65 -5.85 7.51
CA PHE A 53 1.23 -6.20 6.22
C PHE A 53 2.64 -5.63 6.06
N GLN A 54 2.82 -4.34 6.35
CA GLN A 54 4.12 -3.67 6.23
C GLN A 54 5.17 -4.29 7.16
N MET A 55 4.78 -4.66 8.37
CA MET A 55 5.70 -5.27 9.33
C MET A 55 6.07 -6.71 8.94
N LYS A 56 5.20 -7.40 8.24
CA LYS A 56 5.46 -8.78 7.80
C LYS A 56 6.24 -8.83 6.49
N PHE A 57 5.90 -7.97 5.53
CA PHE A 57 6.44 -8.04 4.18
C PHE A 57 7.15 -6.77 3.71
N GLY A 58 6.81 -5.60 4.24
CA GLY A 58 7.23 -4.32 3.66
C GLY A 58 6.41 -3.95 2.44
N GLY A 59 6.96 -3.10 1.58
CA GLY A 59 6.37 -2.77 0.31
C GLY A 59 6.96 -3.60 -0.83
N GLY A 60 6.91 -3.05 -2.05
CA GLY A 60 7.54 -3.67 -3.22
C GLY A 60 6.55 -4.33 -4.16
N THR A 61 7.07 -5.19 -5.01
CA THR A 61 6.28 -5.84 -6.05
C THR A 61 5.72 -7.18 -5.57
N PHE A 62 4.42 -7.35 -5.72
CA PHE A 62 3.69 -8.58 -5.40
C PHE A 62 2.85 -8.96 -6.62
N GLY A 63 3.28 -9.97 -7.38
CA GLY A 63 2.60 -10.30 -8.63
C GLY A 63 2.59 -9.09 -9.57
N PHE A 64 1.42 -8.60 -9.92
CA PHE A 64 1.27 -7.43 -10.80
C PHE A 64 1.13 -6.11 -10.04
N ALA A 65 1.18 -6.13 -8.72
CA ALA A 65 0.99 -4.93 -7.90
C ALA A 65 2.32 -4.37 -7.40
N GLU A 66 2.41 -3.04 -7.33
CA GLU A 66 3.48 -2.35 -6.63
C GLU A 66 2.88 -1.67 -5.41
N ILE A 67 3.37 -2.03 -4.22
CA ILE A 67 2.88 -1.49 -2.95
C ILE A 67 3.93 -0.57 -2.36
N PHE A 68 3.53 0.63 -1.99
CA PHE A 68 4.42 1.58 -1.35
C PHE A 68 4.83 1.10 0.03
N SER A 69 6.04 1.46 0.44
CA SER A 69 6.64 1.07 1.71
C SER A 69 6.68 2.25 2.68
N VAL A 70 6.55 1.95 3.97
CA VAL A 70 6.80 2.93 5.02
C VAL A 70 8.27 2.96 5.45
N CYS A 71 9.13 2.14 4.84
CA CYS A 71 10.55 2.06 5.16
C CYS A 71 11.35 3.05 4.33
N GLU A 72 12.08 3.95 4.98
CA GLU A 72 12.86 4.99 4.32
C GLU A 72 13.90 4.42 3.35
N ASN A 73 14.45 3.25 3.65
CA ASN A 73 15.47 2.62 2.82
C ASN A 73 14.91 1.73 1.70
N SER A 74 13.60 1.69 1.52
CA SER A 74 12.99 0.99 0.41
C SER A 74 12.97 1.85 -0.85
N ASN A 75 13.15 1.21 -2.01
CA ASN A 75 12.95 1.87 -3.30
C ASN A 75 11.48 2.28 -3.53
N PHE A 76 10.58 1.71 -2.74
CA PHE A 76 9.14 1.98 -2.80
C PHE A 76 8.68 2.91 -1.67
N TYR A 77 9.61 3.60 -1.04
CA TYR A 77 9.28 4.49 0.08
C TYR A 77 8.24 5.53 -0.35
N VAL A 78 7.16 5.62 0.39
CA VAL A 78 5.99 6.41 0.03
C VAL A 78 6.32 7.90 -0.15
N LEU A 79 7.23 8.45 0.65
CA LEU A 79 7.59 9.88 0.56
C LEU A 79 8.48 10.22 -0.64
N ASN A 80 9.04 9.23 -1.33
CA ASN A 80 9.81 9.47 -2.55
C ASN A 80 8.91 9.79 -3.76
N ASN A 81 7.61 9.65 -3.62
CA ASN A 81 6.64 9.82 -4.70
C ASN A 81 5.77 11.07 -4.46
N GLU A 82 6.41 12.22 -4.34
CA GLU A 82 5.75 13.49 -4.04
C GLU A 82 4.61 13.83 -5.00
N ASN A 83 4.71 13.41 -6.25
CA ASN A 83 3.67 13.67 -7.26
C ASN A 83 2.35 12.95 -6.96
N ILE A 84 2.41 11.89 -6.16
CA ILE A 84 1.24 11.08 -5.79
C ILE A 84 0.70 11.51 -4.42
N LEU A 85 1.55 12.13 -3.59
CA LEU A 85 1.15 12.58 -2.26
C LEU A 85 0.24 13.79 -2.38
N GLU A 86 -0.99 13.60 -2.02
CA GLU A 86 -2.00 14.65 -1.97
C GLU A 86 -2.49 14.77 -0.54
N LYS A 87 -2.90 15.98 -0.15
CA LYS A 87 -3.40 16.23 1.20
C LYS A 87 -4.51 15.24 1.57
N ASP A 88 -4.39 14.63 2.74
CA ASP A 88 -5.35 13.70 3.32
C ASP A 88 -5.40 12.32 2.63
N PHE A 89 -4.52 12.07 1.66
CA PHE A 89 -4.44 10.76 1.02
C PHE A 89 -3.08 10.10 1.23
N PHE A 90 -3.11 8.79 1.52
CA PHE A 90 -1.90 7.97 1.63
C PHE A 90 -1.89 7.00 0.46
N PRO A 91 -0.93 7.10 -0.46
CA PRO A 91 -0.88 6.19 -1.60
C PRO A 91 -0.44 4.80 -1.16
N VAL A 92 -1.25 3.81 -1.52
CA VAL A 92 -1.00 2.40 -1.27
C VAL A 92 -0.30 1.78 -2.46
N SER A 93 -0.78 2.07 -3.66
CA SER A 93 -0.27 1.50 -4.90
C SER A 93 -0.42 2.49 -6.05
N ASP A 94 0.63 2.58 -6.89
CA ASP A 94 0.60 3.33 -8.13
C ASP A 94 0.12 2.39 -9.24
N ASP A 95 -0.85 2.81 -10.04
CA ASP A 95 -1.34 2.01 -11.15
C ASP A 95 -0.46 2.10 -12.41
N GLN A 96 0.55 3.00 -12.38
CA GLN A 96 1.47 3.26 -13.50
C GLN A 96 0.81 3.75 -14.77
N CYS A 97 -0.44 4.19 -14.65
CA CYS A 97 -1.25 4.74 -15.75
C CYS A 97 -1.77 6.13 -15.42
N GLY A 98 -1.12 6.83 -14.51
CA GLY A 98 -1.49 8.18 -14.11
C GLY A 98 -2.44 8.25 -12.92
N GLY A 99 -2.57 7.18 -12.17
CA GLY A 99 -3.44 7.15 -10.98
C GLY A 99 -2.83 6.40 -9.82
N ALA A 100 -3.46 6.49 -8.67
CA ALA A 100 -3.02 5.81 -7.46
C ALA A 100 -4.22 5.36 -6.62
N TYR A 101 -4.05 4.24 -5.94
CA TYR A 101 -5.02 3.72 -4.97
C TYR A 101 -4.55 4.15 -3.59
N CYS A 102 -5.41 4.83 -2.85
CA CYS A 102 -5.05 5.52 -1.62
C CYS A 102 -6.02 5.26 -0.48
N PHE A 103 -5.51 5.36 0.76
CA PHE A 103 -6.37 5.58 1.92
C PHE A 103 -6.66 7.07 2.04
N LYS A 104 -7.83 7.42 2.58
CA LYS A 104 -8.20 8.79 2.86
C LYS A 104 -8.19 9.05 4.37
N LYS A 105 -7.58 10.16 4.77
CA LYS A 105 -7.56 10.56 6.18
C LYS A 105 -8.86 11.25 6.56
N ASN A 106 -9.41 10.83 7.70
CA ASN A 106 -10.59 11.43 8.30
C ASN A 106 -10.38 11.50 9.80
N ASN A 107 -10.39 12.71 10.37
CA ASN A 107 -10.17 12.94 11.80
C ASN A 107 -8.87 12.30 12.31
N GLY A 108 -7.77 12.46 11.59
CA GLY A 108 -6.46 11.96 11.99
C GLY A 108 -6.26 10.47 11.79
N LYS A 109 -7.17 9.80 11.12
CA LYS A 109 -7.06 8.37 10.80
C LYS A 109 -7.21 8.13 9.31
N PHE A 110 -6.32 7.32 8.76
CA PHE A 110 -6.50 6.77 7.41
C PHE A 110 -7.39 5.54 7.55
N GLU A 111 -8.59 5.62 7.02
CA GLU A 111 -9.55 4.52 7.08
C GLU A 111 -9.21 3.43 6.08
N ASP A 112 -9.57 2.18 6.39
CA ASP A 112 -9.32 1.03 5.51
C ASP A 112 -10.38 0.96 4.42
N ARG A 113 -10.39 2.00 3.60
CA ARG A 113 -11.24 2.15 2.42
C ARG A 113 -10.38 2.75 1.32
N ILE A 114 -10.39 2.12 0.16
CA ILE A 114 -9.56 2.56 -0.95
C ILE A 114 -10.31 3.58 -1.80
N TYR A 115 -9.58 4.65 -2.13
CA TYR A 115 -9.99 5.68 -3.08
C TYR A 115 -9.03 5.63 -4.26
N TYR A 116 -9.55 5.80 -5.46
CA TYR A 116 -8.73 5.93 -6.66
C TYR A 116 -8.57 7.41 -6.99
N LEU A 117 -7.33 7.87 -7.12
CA LEU A 117 -7.00 9.23 -7.52
C LEU A 117 -6.48 9.23 -8.94
N ASP A 118 -7.20 9.90 -9.83
CA ASP A 118 -6.74 10.12 -11.21
C ASP A 118 -5.91 11.40 -11.22
N LEU A 119 -4.60 11.23 -11.45
CA LEU A 119 -3.61 12.31 -11.42
C LEU A 119 -3.22 12.76 -12.84
N SER A 120 -3.83 12.19 -13.87
CA SER A 120 -3.49 12.46 -15.27
C SER A 120 -4.07 13.78 -15.78
N ASN A 121 -4.99 14.38 -15.06
CA ASN A 121 -5.66 15.64 -15.42
C ASN A 121 -5.09 16.82 -14.63
N LEU A 122 -5.40 18.04 -15.05
CA LEU A 122 -5.02 19.25 -14.31
C LEU A 122 -5.64 19.29 -12.92
N GLU A 123 -6.84 18.75 -12.77
CA GLU A 123 -7.49 18.60 -11.48
C GLU A 123 -7.48 17.12 -11.11
N ILE A 124 -7.20 16.84 -9.83
CA ILE A 124 -7.22 15.48 -9.32
C ILE A 124 -8.67 15.04 -9.18
N ILE A 125 -9.00 13.92 -9.81
CA ILE A 125 -10.33 13.34 -9.71
C ILE A 125 -10.26 12.21 -8.69
N VAL A 126 -11.11 12.26 -7.67
CA VAL A 126 -11.16 11.29 -6.58
C VAL A 126 -12.40 10.43 -6.73
N GLU A 127 -12.21 9.12 -6.70
CA GLU A 127 -13.30 8.16 -6.81
C GLU A 127 -13.24 7.18 -5.64
N GLU A 128 -14.32 7.10 -4.85
CA GLU A 128 -14.42 6.13 -3.77
C GLU A 128 -14.69 4.75 -4.34
N THR A 129 -13.95 3.75 -3.87
CA THR A 129 -14.19 2.35 -4.23
C THR A 129 -14.91 1.63 -3.10
N GLU A 130 -15.37 0.41 -3.38
CA GLU A 130 -15.97 -0.47 -2.37
C GLU A 130 -14.92 -1.35 -1.66
N PHE A 131 -13.64 -1.20 -1.99
CA PHE A 131 -12.57 -2.09 -1.54
C PHE A 131 -11.86 -1.59 -0.29
N ASP A 132 -11.46 -2.54 0.58
CA ASP A 132 -10.47 -2.31 1.61
C ASP A 132 -9.07 -2.65 1.04
N PHE A 133 -8.03 -2.54 1.88
CA PHE A 133 -6.66 -2.81 1.47
C PHE A 133 -6.49 -4.23 0.92
N ILE A 134 -6.98 -5.22 1.66
CA ILE A 134 -6.81 -6.63 1.25
C ILE A 134 -7.48 -6.89 -0.09
N GLN A 135 -8.69 -6.38 -0.26
CA GLN A 135 -9.46 -6.56 -1.50
C GLN A 135 -8.76 -5.93 -2.70
N ILE A 136 -8.27 -4.68 -2.56
CA ILE A 136 -7.56 -4.03 -3.65
C ILE A 136 -6.24 -4.73 -3.95
N PHE A 137 -5.52 -5.15 -2.91
CA PHE A 137 -4.28 -5.90 -3.08
C PHE A 137 -4.52 -7.15 -3.93
N MET A 138 -5.53 -7.94 -3.57
CA MET A 138 -5.84 -9.18 -4.29
C MET A 138 -6.17 -8.92 -5.76
N LYS A 139 -6.92 -7.85 -6.04
CA LYS A 139 -7.23 -7.46 -7.41
C LYS A 139 -5.99 -7.06 -8.19
N LEU A 140 -5.16 -6.21 -7.61
CA LEU A 140 -3.99 -5.67 -8.31
C LEU A 140 -2.90 -6.74 -8.49
N ALA A 141 -2.63 -7.51 -7.46
CA ALA A 141 -1.54 -8.49 -7.49
C ALA A 141 -1.90 -9.75 -8.29
N PHE A 142 -3.12 -10.22 -8.17
CA PHE A 142 -3.52 -11.54 -8.68
C PHE A 142 -4.74 -11.50 -9.58
N ASN A 143 -5.24 -10.31 -9.87
CA ASN A 143 -6.41 -10.13 -10.74
C ASN A 143 -7.68 -10.79 -10.17
N ARG A 144 -7.84 -10.73 -8.87
CA ARG A 144 -9.00 -11.26 -8.17
C ARG A 144 -9.83 -10.14 -7.56
#